data_2f226a82861a4c6976f35dcc56f407da
#
_entry.id   2f226a82861a4c6976f35dcc56f407da
#
_cell.length_a   1.000
_cell.length_b   1.000
_cell.length_c   1.000
_cell.angle_alpha   90.00
_cell.angle_beta   90.00
_cell.angle_gamma   90.00
#
_symmetry.space_group_name_H-M   'P 1'
#
loop_
_entity.id
_entity.type
_entity.pdbx_description
1 polymer ?
#
loop_
_entity_poly.entity_id
_entity_poly.type
_entity_poly.pdbx_seq_one_letter_code
_entity_poly.pdbx_strand_id
1 'polypeptide(L)'
;MASQEIKGAKNCGVYCYLKHLVCYDQEENRDGLYTWLSEQNLRENYLKPFKLAIQKGGATGVMTSYNRIGAIWTGGSKALCQGVLRDEWGFEGCIETDYADHHTYMNLDQAIRAGGDLWMDGWNSNGAFTFETSSNTFQQALRNASKHILYMSLSAKYVNSIYNESADTSDVIVSTKAAPDTRWKIWVGVGDGVSGALLVSWALLVIFLKPKKKAEVA
;
A
#
# COMPACT_ATOMS: atom_id res chain seq x y z
N MET A 1 -10.12 -13.40 -1.44
CA MET A 1 -8.87 -13.27 -2.19
C MET A 1 -7.81 -12.59 -1.31
N ALA A 2 -7.80 -11.31 -1.07
CA ALA A 2 -6.79 -10.61 -0.27
C ALA A 2 -6.44 -11.27 1.10
N SER A 3 -7.43 -11.77 1.84
CA SER A 3 -7.17 -12.47 3.10
C SER A 3 -6.31 -13.73 2.95
N GLN A 4 -6.37 -14.42 1.81
CA GLN A 4 -5.55 -15.62 1.56
C GLN A 4 -4.15 -15.25 1.10
N GLU A 5 -4.01 -14.17 0.32
CA GLU A 5 -2.72 -13.63 -0.08
C GLU A 5 -1.93 -13.16 1.14
N ILE A 6 -2.58 -12.44 2.07
CA ILE A 6 -1.99 -12.00 3.32
C ILE A 6 -1.55 -13.20 4.17
N LYS A 7 -2.39 -14.23 4.28
CA LYS A 7 -2.01 -15.46 5.00
C LYS A 7 -0.78 -16.13 4.37
N GLY A 8 -0.75 -16.20 3.05
CA GLY A 8 0.38 -16.78 2.32
C GLY A 8 1.66 -15.98 2.58
N ALA A 9 1.62 -14.66 2.46
CA ALA A 9 2.77 -13.81 2.75
C ALA A 9 3.23 -13.94 4.22
N LYS A 10 2.28 -13.95 5.14
CA LYS A 10 2.55 -14.09 6.57
C LYS A 10 3.20 -15.45 6.92
N ASN A 11 2.77 -16.52 6.27
CA ASN A 11 3.40 -17.84 6.44
C ASN A 11 4.87 -17.85 5.98
N CYS A 12 5.23 -16.96 5.05
CA CYS A 12 6.62 -16.75 4.62
C CYS A 12 7.36 -15.72 5.50
N GLY A 13 6.71 -15.18 6.55
CA GLY A 13 7.31 -14.16 7.42
C GLY A 13 7.35 -12.77 6.84
N VAL A 14 6.50 -12.50 5.85
CA VAL A 14 6.35 -11.20 5.20
C VAL A 14 5.04 -10.56 5.64
N TYR A 15 5.05 -9.28 5.96
CA TYR A 15 3.84 -8.51 6.22
C TYR A 15 3.48 -7.63 5.02
N CYS A 16 2.18 -7.43 4.82
CA CYS A 16 1.64 -6.65 3.71
C CYS A 16 0.98 -5.38 4.23
N TYR A 17 1.10 -4.31 3.47
CA TYR A 17 0.30 -3.11 3.66
C TYR A 17 -0.94 -3.16 2.78
N LEU A 18 -2.11 -3.05 3.39
CA LEU A 18 -3.39 -2.89 2.70
C LEU A 18 -3.55 -1.45 2.26
N LYS A 19 -3.82 -1.20 0.99
CA LYS A 19 -3.93 0.17 0.48
C LYS A 19 -4.94 0.33 -0.65
N HIS A 20 -5.44 1.52 -0.82
CA HIS A 20 -5.30 2.66 0.09
C HIS A 20 -6.57 2.78 0.91
N LEU A 21 -6.47 2.97 2.21
CA LEU A 21 -7.60 3.13 3.12
C LEU A 21 -8.04 4.60 3.11
N VAL A 22 -9.13 4.97 2.55
CA VAL A 22 -10.23 4.28 1.89
C VAL A 22 -10.95 5.28 0.97
N CYS A 23 -11.74 4.80 0.03
CA CYS A 23 -12.51 5.63 -0.92
C CYS A 23 -11.64 6.45 -1.88
N TYR A 24 -10.53 5.90 -2.29
CA TYR A 24 -9.59 6.51 -3.23
C TYR A 24 -9.87 5.96 -4.64
N ASP A 25 -10.92 6.49 -5.29
CA ASP A 25 -11.43 5.93 -6.55
C ASP A 25 -10.96 6.71 -7.79
N GLN A 26 -10.26 7.82 -7.61
CA GLN A 26 -9.70 8.59 -8.72
C GLN A 26 -8.33 9.17 -8.39
N GLU A 27 -7.49 9.24 -9.40
CA GLU A 27 -6.13 9.79 -9.30
C GLU A 27 -6.09 11.28 -9.64
N GLU A 28 -6.92 11.70 -10.58
CA GLU A 28 -6.98 13.09 -11.01
C GLU A 28 -7.50 13.99 -9.88
N ASN A 29 -6.81 15.10 -9.63
CA ASN A 29 -7.12 16.08 -8.56
C ASN A 29 -7.19 15.47 -7.16
N ARG A 30 -6.45 14.40 -6.90
CA ARG A 30 -6.49 13.64 -5.64
C ARG A 30 -6.29 14.50 -4.39
N ASP A 31 -5.50 15.55 -4.45
CA ASP A 31 -5.26 16.46 -3.32
C ASP A 31 -6.49 17.28 -2.93
N GLY A 32 -7.38 17.52 -3.89
CA GLY A 32 -8.65 18.21 -3.71
C GLY A 32 -9.86 17.28 -3.57
N LEU A 33 -9.64 15.96 -3.52
CA LEU A 33 -10.73 14.98 -3.53
C LEU A 33 -11.41 14.91 -2.16
N TYR A 34 -12.70 15.24 -2.15
CA TYR A 34 -13.60 15.09 -1.01
C TYR A 34 -14.66 14.05 -1.36
N THR A 35 -14.64 12.91 -0.68
CA THR A 35 -15.59 11.83 -0.90
C THR A 35 -16.75 11.92 0.07
N TRP A 36 -17.96 11.95 -0.46
CA TRP A 36 -19.19 12.03 0.32
C TRP A 36 -20.03 10.78 0.10
N LEU A 37 -20.31 10.05 1.15
CA LEU A 37 -21.12 8.84 1.11
C LEU A 37 -21.78 8.60 2.47
N SER A 38 -22.81 7.73 2.49
CA SER A 38 -23.41 7.30 3.75
C SER A 38 -22.46 6.37 4.50
N GLU A 39 -22.56 6.34 5.82
CA GLU A 39 -21.79 5.41 6.64
C GLU A 39 -22.09 3.95 6.28
N GLN A 40 -23.33 3.62 5.95
CA GLN A 40 -23.68 2.29 5.47
C GLN A 40 -22.89 1.91 4.22
N ASN A 41 -22.86 2.77 3.20
CA ASN A 41 -22.09 2.51 1.98
C ASN A 41 -20.59 2.39 2.27
N LEU A 42 -20.05 3.26 3.13
CA LEU A 42 -18.66 3.20 3.56
C LEU A 42 -18.36 1.83 4.19
N ARG A 43 -19.18 1.36 5.11
CA ARG A 43 -18.95 0.11 5.83
C ARG A 43 -19.17 -1.14 5.01
N GLU A 44 -20.22 -1.19 4.21
CA GLU A 44 -20.63 -2.38 3.47
C GLU A 44 -19.81 -2.61 2.18
N ASN A 45 -19.38 -1.54 1.53
CA ASN A 45 -18.68 -1.63 0.27
C ASN A 45 -17.19 -1.31 0.38
N TYR A 46 -16.82 -0.18 0.95
CA TYR A 46 -15.44 0.30 0.96
C TYR A 46 -14.58 -0.28 2.09
N LEU A 47 -15.10 -0.32 3.30
CA LEU A 47 -14.35 -0.83 4.46
C LEU A 47 -14.36 -2.35 4.58
N LYS A 48 -15.36 -3.02 4.03
CA LYS A 48 -15.52 -4.47 4.14
C LYS A 48 -14.33 -5.27 3.62
N PRO A 49 -13.69 -4.96 2.47
CA PRO A 49 -12.48 -5.64 2.03
C PRO A 49 -11.34 -5.53 3.03
N PHE A 50 -11.12 -4.34 3.59
CA PHE A 50 -10.09 -4.10 4.62
C PHE A 50 -10.39 -4.87 5.90
N LYS A 51 -11.64 -4.83 6.37
CA LYS A 51 -12.07 -5.60 7.54
C LYS A 51 -11.79 -7.08 7.39
N LEU A 52 -12.15 -7.66 6.25
CA LEU A 52 -11.91 -9.09 5.97
C LEU A 52 -10.40 -9.40 5.88
N ALA A 53 -9.62 -8.53 5.28
CA ALA A 53 -8.18 -8.69 5.16
C ALA A 53 -7.49 -8.62 6.54
N ILE A 54 -7.94 -7.73 7.43
CA ILE A 54 -7.45 -7.62 8.80
C ILE A 54 -7.92 -8.81 9.63
N GLN A 55 -9.24 -9.00 9.78
CA GLN A 55 -9.78 -9.97 10.72
C GLN A 55 -9.66 -11.43 10.27
N LYS A 56 -9.71 -11.70 8.96
CA LYS A 56 -9.59 -13.06 8.41
C LYS A 56 -8.21 -13.35 7.85
N GLY A 57 -7.51 -12.32 7.33
CA GLY A 57 -6.16 -12.46 6.78
C GLY A 57 -5.06 -12.29 7.82
N GLY A 58 -5.33 -11.51 8.88
CA GLY A 58 -4.33 -11.16 9.88
C GLY A 58 -3.32 -10.13 9.37
N ALA A 59 -3.77 -9.19 8.53
CA ALA A 59 -2.92 -8.08 8.07
C ALA A 59 -2.42 -7.26 9.25
N THR A 60 -1.16 -6.82 9.16
CA THR A 60 -0.47 -6.04 10.19
C THR A 60 -0.01 -4.67 9.67
N GLY A 61 -0.29 -4.34 8.43
CA GLY A 61 0.00 -3.03 7.84
C GLY A 61 -1.19 -2.47 7.08
N VAL A 62 -1.42 -1.18 7.19
CA VAL A 62 -2.44 -0.42 6.44
C VAL A 62 -1.84 0.91 6.01
N MET A 63 -2.05 1.29 4.76
CA MET A 63 -1.69 2.61 4.25
C MET A 63 -2.96 3.42 4.02
N THR A 64 -2.99 4.64 4.56
CA THR A 64 -4.10 5.58 4.35
C THR A 64 -4.04 6.20 2.96
N SER A 65 -5.11 6.82 2.53
CA SER A 65 -5.25 7.40 1.19
C SER A 65 -5.10 8.91 1.19
N TYR A 66 -4.93 9.49 0.00
CA TYR A 66 -4.82 10.95 -0.17
C TYR A 66 -6.12 11.69 0.05
N ASN A 67 -7.25 11.10 -0.32
CA ASN A 67 -8.55 11.75 -0.29
C ASN A 67 -9.05 12.04 1.12
N ARG A 68 -10.09 12.84 1.17
CA ARG A 68 -10.86 13.11 2.38
C ARG A 68 -12.18 12.35 2.35
N ILE A 69 -12.65 11.94 3.53
CA ILE A 69 -14.04 11.51 3.72
C ILE A 69 -14.76 12.67 4.42
N GLY A 70 -15.75 13.23 3.76
CA GLY A 70 -16.24 14.55 4.14
C GLY A 70 -15.10 15.57 4.05
N ALA A 71 -14.86 16.31 5.10
CA ALA A 71 -13.81 17.33 5.16
C ALA A 71 -12.49 16.83 5.76
N ILE A 72 -12.43 15.58 6.24
CA ILE A 72 -11.28 15.07 7.00
C ILE A 72 -10.45 14.13 6.12
N TRP A 73 -9.16 14.43 5.99
CA TRP A 73 -8.20 13.53 5.36
C TRP A 73 -8.18 12.17 6.06
N THR A 74 -8.14 11.08 5.30
CA THR A 74 -8.24 9.71 5.82
C THR A 74 -7.17 9.39 6.87
N GLY A 75 -5.91 9.78 6.63
CA GLY A 75 -4.80 9.58 7.58
C GLY A 75 -4.92 10.44 8.86
N GLY A 76 -5.67 11.54 8.82
CA GLY A 76 -5.96 12.39 9.97
C GLY A 76 -7.32 12.10 10.65
N SER A 77 -8.02 11.07 10.21
CA SER A 77 -9.34 10.72 10.72
C SER A 77 -9.25 9.80 11.93
N LYS A 78 -9.42 10.38 13.13
CA LYS A 78 -9.46 9.60 14.38
C LYS A 78 -10.61 8.59 14.37
N ALA A 79 -11.77 8.94 13.82
CA ALA A 79 -12.90 8.03 13.71
C ALA A 79 -12.55 6.79 12.87
N LEU A 80 -11.76 6.96 11.80
CA LEU A 80 -11.34 5.87 10.94
C LEU A 80 -10.17 5.09 11.56
N CYS A 81 -9.06 5.76 11.84
CA CYS A 81 -7.82 5.10 12.27
C CYS A 81 -7.93 4.51 13.68
N GLN A 82 -8.42 5.29 14.64
CA GLN A 82 -8.60 4.79 16.00
C GLN A 82 -9.92 4.04 16.14
N GLY A 83 -11.05 4.68 15.80
CA GLY A 83 -12.39 4.13 16.07
C GLY A 83 -12.64 2.84 15.28
N VAL A 84 -12.54 2.89 13.96
CA VAL A 84 -12.90 1.73 13.13
C VAL A 84 -11.80 0.67 13.14
N LEU A 85 -10.55 1.03 12.85
CA LEU A 85 -9.50 0.03 12.72
C LEU A 85 -9.13 -0.57 14.07
N ARG A 86 -8.81 0.26 15.06
CA ARG A 86 -8.29 -0.22 16.34
C ARG A 86 -9.39 -0.69 17.28
N ASP A 87 -10.38 0.18 17.56
CA ASP A 87 -11.36 -0.10 18.60
C ASP A 87 -12.41 -1.11 18.13
N GLU A 88 -12.93 -1.00 16.90
CA GLU A 88 -13.95 -1.93 16.40
C GLU A 88 -13.35 -3.23 15.82
N TRP A 89 -12.24 -3.15 15.08
CA TRP A 89 -11.69 -4.33 14.41
C TRP A 89 -10.54 -4.99 15.14
N GLY A 90 -10.00 -4.35 16.18
CA GLY A 90 -8.88 -4.86 16.97
C GLY A 90 -7.56 -4.86 16.21
N PHE A 91 -7.36 -3.88 15.31
CA PHE A 91 -6.14 -3.78 14.54
C PHE A 91 -4.98 -3.25 15.40
N GLU A 92 -3.99 -4.07 15.66
CA GLU A 92 -2.80 -3.71 16.44
C GLU A 92 -1.55 -3.39 15.58
N GLY A 93 -1.68 -3.53 14.27
CA GLY A 93 -0.60 -3.30 13.32
C GLY A 93 -0.31 -1.82 13.05
N CYS A 94 0.59 -1.57 12.12
CA CYS A 94 1.04 -0.24 11.73
C CYS A 94 0.12 0.42 10.71
N ILE A 95 -0.24 1.67 10.95
CA ILE A 95 -0.93 2.55 10.01
C ILE A 95 0.08 3.56 9.47
N GLU A 96 0.33 3.49 8.17
CA GLU A 96 1.23 4.37 7.45
C GLU A 96 0.44 5.37 6.60
N THR A 97 0.97 6.57 6.40
CA THR A 97 0.38 7.51 5.44
C THR A 97 0.72 7.09 4.01
N ASP A 98 -0.04 7.55 3.04
CA ASP A 98 0.46 7.62 1.67
C ASP A 98 1.56 8.68 1.57
N TYR A 99 2.23 8.79 0.43
CA TYR A 99 3.38 9.64 0.24
C TYR A 99 3.04 11.11 0.50
N ALA A 100 3.72 11.71 1.46
CA ALA A 100 3.36 13.04 1.97
C ALA A 100 4.05 14.21 1.27
N ASP A 101 4.99 13.92 0.38
CA ASP A 101 5.75 14.93 -0.35
C ASP A 101 4.83 15.90 -1.07
N HIS A 102 5.02 17.19 -0.82
CA HIS A 102 4.24 18.28 -1.43
C HIS A 102 2.73 18.33 -1.09
N HIS A 103 2.22 17.40 -0.29
CA HIS A 103 0.81 17.39 0.11
C HIS A 103 0.61 18.16 1.43
N THR A 104 0.59 19.49 1.34
CA THR A 104 0.58 20.40 2.49
C THR A 104 -0.62 20.25 3.42
N TYR A 105 -1.71 19.66 2.96
CA TYR A 105 -2.89 19.38 3.79
C TYR A 105 -2.73 18.14 4.70
N MET A 106 -1.78 17.28 4.40
CA MET A 106 -1.45 16.15 5.24
C MET A 106 -0.68 16.66 6.47
N ASN A 107 -1.27 16.52 7.63
CA ASN A 107 -0.70 17.04 8.87
C ASN A 107 -0.25 15.88 9.77
N LEU A 108 1.04 15.85 10.08
CA LEU A 108 1.65 14.78 10.87
C LEU A 108 1.12 14.71 12.30
N ASP A 109 0.98 15.85 12.99
CA ASP A 109 0.43 15.88 14.36
C ASP A 109 -1.01 15.36 14.38
N GLN A 110 -1.79 15.72 13.37
CA GLN A 110 -3.14 15.18 13.21
C GLN A 110 -3.11 13.66 12.97
N ALA A 111 -2.23 13.18 12.09
CA ALA A 111 -2.14 11.75 11.74
C ALA A 111 -1.78 10.90 12.96
N ILE A 112 -0.75 11.28 13.70
CA ILE A 112 -0.29 10.49 14.86
C ILE A 112 -1.34 10.51 15.99
N ARG A 113 -2.02 11.64 16.21
CA ARG A 113 -3.11 11.74 17.20
C ARG A 113 -4.38 11.02 16.75
N ALA A 114 -4.55 10.79 15.46
CA ALA A 114 -5.63 10.01 14.91
C ALA A 114 -5.41 8.49 15.04
N GLY A 115 -4.21 8.05 15.42
CA GLY A 115 -3.83 6.64 15.55
C GLY A 115 -2.94 6.13 14.43
N GLY A 116 -2.40 7.02 13.58
CA GLY A 116 -1.34 6.73 12.61
C GLY A 116 0.00 6.50 13.28
N ASP A 117 0.88 5.78 12.63
CA ASP A 117 2.15 5.33 13.21
C ASP A 117 3.37 5.73 12.38
N LEU A 118 3.30 5.61 11.06
CA LEU A 118 4.38 5.94 10.15
C LEU A 118 3.99 7.05 9.19
N TRP A 119 4.95 7.89 8.93
CA TRP A 119 4.85 8.98 7.97
C TRP A 119 5.72 8.68 6.76
N MET A 120 5.09 8.53 5.59
CA MET A 120 5.83 8.29 4.37
C MET A 120 6.23 9.61 3.72
N ASP A 121 7.50 9.94 3.82
CA ASP A 121 8.10 11.11 3.20
C ASP A 121 9.47 10.74 2.62
N GLY A 122 9.74 11.13 1.40
CA GLY A 122 10.94 10.64 0.73
C GLY A 122 12.11 11.60 0.72
N TRP A 123 11.90 12.87 0.42
CA TRP A 123 13.05 13.63 -0.05
C TRP A 123 13.09 15.09 0.39
N ASN A 124 12.04 15.64 0.96
CA ASN A 124 11.95 17.08 1.22
C ASN A 124 11.06 17.46 2.41
N SER A 125 11.14 16.72 3.47
CA SER A 125 10.54 17.17 4.74
C SER A 125 11.26 18.39 5.33
N ASN A 126 11.67 19.32 4.50
CA ASN A 126 12.41 20.54 4.80
C ASN A 126 11.91 21.25 6.06
N GLY A 127 12.01 20.58 7.21
CA GLY A 127 11.64 21.15 8.51
C GLY A 127 10.16 21.46 8.69
N ALA A 128 9.28 20.95 7.83
CA ALA A 128 7.84 21.18 7.91
C ALA A 128 7.17 20.52 9.13
N PHE A 129 7.92 19.72 9.90
CA PHE A 129 7.40 19.00 11.05
C PHE A 129 7.77 19.72 12.34
N THR A 130 6.89 20.59 12.77
CA THR A 130 6.95 21.11 14.14
C THR A 130 6.13 20.20 15.05
N PHE A 131 6.82 19.53 15.97
CA PHE A 131 6.15 18.72 16.99
C PHE A 131 6.07 19.50 18.29
N GLU A 132 4.91 19.48 18.92
CA GLU A 132 4.77 19.90 20.30
C GLU A 132 5.25 18.78 21.23
N THR A 133 6.57 18.61 21.33
CA THR A 133 7.19 17.53 22.11
C THR A 133 6.94 17.64 23.61
N SER A 134 6.58 18.80 24.12
CA SER A 134 6.20 19.01 25.52
C SER A 134 4.77 18.51 25.85
N SER A 135 3.94 18.28 24.82
CA SER A 135 2.58 17.81 25.01
C SER A 135 2.52 16.35 25.45
N ASN A 136 1.98 16.08 26.64
CA ASN A 136 1.80 14.72 27.15
C ASN A 136 0.94 13.85 26.21
N THR A 137 -0.06 14.43 25.56
CA THR A 137 -0.91 13.70 24.61
C THR A 137 -0.16 13.33 23.34
N PHE A 138 0.74 14.18 22.88
CA PHE A 138 1.60 13.86 21.74
C PHE A 138 2.60 12.76 22.10
N GLN A 139 3.26 12.86 23.26
CA GLN A 139 4.17 11.81 23.75
C GLN A 139 3.45 10.46 23.89
N GLN A 140 2.20 10.45 24.35
CA GLN A 140 1.42 9.23 24.42
C GLN A 140 1.10 8.67 23.02
N ALA A 141 0.78 9.51 22.06
CA ALA A 141 0.57 9.11 20.67
C ALA A 141 1.85 8.50 20.06
N LEU A 142 3.02 9.10 20.30
CA LEU A 142 4.32 8.54 19.90
C LEU A 142 4.60 7.16 20.50
N ARG A 143 4.31 6.97 21.78
CA ARG A 143 4.46 5.64 22.43
C ARG A 143 3.57 4.61 21.78
N ASN A 144 2.32 4.96 21.49
CA ASN A 144 1.38 4.05 20.81
C ASN A 144 1.89 3.72 19.40
N ALA A 145 2.32 4.71 18.63
CA ALA A 145 2.90 4.50 17.31
C ALA A 145 4.12 3.57 17.36
N SER A 146 5.04 3.81 18.28
CA SER A 146 6.21 2.96 18.49
C SER A 146 5.82 1.52 18.83
N LYS A 147 4.78 1.31 19.67
CA LYS A 147 4.25 -0.01 20.01
C LYS A 147 3.76 -0.73 18.73
N HIS A 148 3.00 -0.06 17.89
CA HIS A 148 2.43 -0.67 16.68
C HIS A 148 3.50 -0.99 15.64
N ILE A 149 4.49 -0.10 15.48
CA ILE A 149 5.64 -0.35 14.60
C ILE A 149 6.42 -1.56 15.07
N LEU A 150 6.72 -1.64 16.38
CA LEU A 150 7.41 -2.79 16.96
C LEU A 150 6.61 -4.07 16.81
N TYR A 151 5.30 -4.04 17.08
CA TYR A 151 4.42 -5.20 16.90
C TYR A 151 4.47 -5.73 15.46
N MET A 152 4.37 -4.86 14.48
CA MET A 152 4.46 -5.23 13.07
C MET A 152 5.85 -5.80 12.74
N SER A 153 6.93 -5.10 13.16
CA SER A 153 8.31 -5.48 12.88
C SER A 153 8.67 -6.84 13.50
N LEU A 154 8.28 -7.07 14.73
CA LEU A 154 8.50 -8.34 15.43
C LEU A 154 7.66 -9.49 14.85
N SER A 155 6.63 -9.19 14.10
CA SER A 155 5.85 -10.19 13.36
C SER A 155 6.56 -10.68 12.09
N ALA A 156 7.63 -10.01 11.65
CA ALA A 156 8.43 -10.43 10.52
C ALA A 156 9.42 -11.54 10.94
N LYS A 157 9.42 -12.63 10.19
CA LYS A 157 10.29 -13.78 10.47
C LYS A 157 11.78 -13.40 10.48
N TYR A 158 12.17 -12.51 9.59
CA TYR A 158 13.55 -12.02 9.49
C TYR A 158 14.01 -11.29 10.76
N VAL A 159 13.17 -10.39 11.29
CA VAL A 159 13.51 -9.64 12.52
C VAL A 159 13.65 -10.59 13.70
N ASN A 160 12.73 -11.54 13.84
CA ASN A 160 12.80 -12.55 14.89
C ASN A 160 14.06 -13.39 14.80
N SER A 161 14.56 -13.70 13.61
CA SER A 161 15.80 -14.47 13.45
C SER A 161 17.05 -13.71 13.86
N ILE A 162 17.07 -12.38 13.68
CA ILE A 162 18.20 -11.53 14.09
C ILE A 162 18.30 -11.42 15.62
N TYR A 163 17.14 -11.26 16.28
CA TYR A 163 17.11 -11.01 17.73
C TYR A 163 17.07 -12.28 18.58
N ASN A 164 16.85 -13.41 18.00
CA ASN A 164 16.80 -14.70 18.70
C ASN A 164 18.03 -15.54 18.34
N GLU A 165 19.12 -15.35 19.06
CA GLU A 165 20.39 -16.11 18.84
C GLU A 165 20.20 -17.62 18.93
N SER A 166 19.14 -18.09 19.59
CA SER A 166 18.79 -19.51 19.70
C SER A 166 17.75 -19.98 18.68
N ALA A 167 17.23 -19.09 17.85
CA ALA A 167 16.25 -19.47 16.85
C ALA A 167 16.93 -20.27 15.75
N ASP A 168 16.34 -21.41 15.43
CA ASP A 168 16.70 -22.15 14.23
C ASP A 168 16.40 -21.27 13.01
N THR A 169 17.47 -20.76 12.39
CA THR A 169 17.38 -19.90 11.21
C THR A 169 17.30 -20.69 9.92
N SER A 170 17.26 -22.02 9.98
CA SER A 170 17.22 -22.89 8.79
C SER A 170 16.01 -22.60 7.90
N ASP A 171 14.92 -22.16 8.50
CA ASP A 171 13.69 -21.76 7.81
C ASP A 171 13.64 -20.28 7.43
N VAL A 172 14.58 -19.49 7.90
CA VAL A 172 14.67 -18.10 7.47
C VAL A 172 15.31 -18.11 6.09
N ILE A 173 14.54 -17.78 5.08
CA ILE A 173 15.09 -17.45 3.78
C ILE A 173 15.82 -16.11 3.95
N VAL A 174 16.96 -16.16 4.62
CA VAL A 174 17.95 -15.12 4.43
C VAL A 174 18.33 -15.29 2.97
N SER A 175 17.94 -14.35 2.13
CA SER A 175 18.45 -14.24 0.77
C SER A 175 19.96 -13.93 0.84
N THR A 176 20.72 -14.89 1.39
CA THR A 176 22.15 -14.93 1.18
C THR A 176 22.32 -15.25 -0.29
N LYS A 177 22.23 -14.23 -1.15
CA LYS A 177 22.66 -14.30 -2.55
C LYS A 177 22.23 -15.61 -3.26
N ALA A 178 20.99 -16.05 -3.11
CA ALA A 178 20.41 -16.83 -4.18
C ALA A 178 20.56 -15.95 -5.42
N ALA A 179 21.37 -16.40 -6.36
CA ALA A 179 21.52 -15.71 -7.63
C ALA A 179 20.10 -15.36 -8.09
N PRO A 180 19.82 -14.08 -8.41
CA PRO A 180 18.46 -13.69 -8.72
C PRO A 180 17.93 -14.67 -9.75
N ASP A 181 16.76 -15.24 -9.48
CA ASP A 181 16.13 -16.15 -10.45
C ASP A 181 15.93 -15.37 -11.75
N THR A 182 16.82 -15.64 -12.69
CA THR A 182 16.81 -14.93 -13.97
C THR A 182 15.90 -15.59 -14.99
N ARG A 183 15.21 -16.70 -14.63
CA ARG A 183 14.31 -17.42 -15.54
C ARG A 183 13.20 -16.55 -16.07
N TRP A 184 12.73 -15.60 -15.28
CA TRP A 184 11.75 -14.61 -15.74
C TRP A 184 12.24 -13.78 -16.92
N LYS A 185 13.56 -13.50 -17.02
CA LYS A 185 14.15 -12.75 -18.14
C LYS A 185 14.03 -13.53 -19.45
N ILE A 186 14.09 -14.86 -19.38
CA ILE A 186 13.88 -15.73 -20.54
C ILE A 186 12.45 -15.59 -21.03
N TRP A 187 11.47 -15.60 -20.13
CA TRP A 187 10.06 -15.47 -20.47
C TRP A 187 9.72 -14.07 -21.00
N VAL A 188 10.32 -13.02 -20.43
CA VAL A 188 10.19 -11.65 -20.97
C VAL A 188 10.80 -11.59 -22.37
N GLY A 189 12.02 -12.12 -22.57
CA GLY A 189 12.66 -12.15 -23.88
C GLY A 189 11.86 -12.96 -24.92
N VAL A 190 11.27 -14.07 -24.53
CA VAL A 190 10.37 -14.85 -25.41
C VAL A 190 9.11 -14.04 -25.73
N GLY A 191 8.51 -13.39 -24.73
CA GLY A 191 7.33 -12.54 -24.94
C GLY A 191 7.58 -11.39 -25.89
N ASP A 192 8.72 -10.71 -25.72
CA ASP A 192 9.15 -9.60 -26.58
C ASP A 192 9.44 -10.10 -28.01
N GLY A 193 10.11 -11.25 -28.14
CA GLY A 193 10.36 -11.86 -29.44
C GLY A 193 9.10 -12.24 -30.19
N VAL A 194 8.11 -12.84 -29.52
CA VAL A 194 6.82 -13.17 -30.12
C VAL A 194 6.05 -11.91 -30.51
N SER A 195 6.03 -10.90 -29.64
CA SER A 195 5.37 -9.62 -29.93
C SER A 195 6.01 -8.90 -31.10
N GLY A 196 7.33 -8.90 -31.18
CA GLY A 196 8.08 -8.35 -32.31
C GLY A 196 7.78 -9.06 -33.63
N ALA A 197 7.75 -10.40 -33.62
CA ALA A 197 7.40 -11.21 -34.81
C ALA A 197 5.96 -10.95 -35.28
N LEU A 198 5.00 -10.81 -34.36
CA LEU A 198 3.62 -10.47 -34.69
C LEU A 198 3.50 -9.07 -35.31
N LEU A 199 4.21 -8.08 -34.79
CA LEU A 199 4.24 -6.72 -35.34
C LEU A 199 4.85 -6.68 -36.74
N VAL A 200 5.95 -7.37 -36.96
CA VAL A 200 6.57 -7.48 -38.29
C VAL A 200 5.63 -8.18 -39.28
N SER A 201 5.01 -9.28 -38.88
CA SER A 201 4.04 -10.02 -39.70
C SER A 201 2.85 -9.16 -40.06
N TRP A 202 2.33 -8.40 -39.11
CA TRP A 202 1.23 -7.46 -39.35
C TRP A 202 1.63 -6.34 -40.32
N ALA A 203 2.81 -5.74 -40.15
CA ALA A 203 3.31 -4.72 -41.03
C ALA A 203 3.46 -5.23 -42.49
N LEU A 204 4.01 -6.43 -42.65
CA LEU A 204 4.11 -7.08 -43.96
C LEU A 204 2.73 -7.31 -44.58
N LEU A 205 1.77 -7.84 -43.81
CA LEU A 205 0.38 -8.01 -44.26
C LEU A 205 -0.23 -6.69 -44.74
N VAL A 206 -0.05 -5.60 -44.00
CA VAL A 206 -0.56 -4.27 -44.37
C VAL A 206 0.11 -3.76 -45.64
N ILE A 207 1.39 -4.02 -45.86
CA ILE A 207 2.13 -3.60 -47.05
C ILE A 207 1.69 -4.39 -48.28
N PHE A 208 1.57 -5.71 -48.15
CA PHE A 208 1.30 -6.59 -49.28
C PHE A 208 -0.20 -6.74 -49.61
N LEU A 209 -1.09 -6.51 -48.65
CA LEU A 209 -2.54 -6.57 -48.84
C LEU A 209 -3.16 -5.19 -49.10
N LYS A 210 -2.38 -4.14 -49.38
CA LYS A 210 -2.95 -2.87 -49.84
C LYS A 210 -3.87 -3.11 -51.05
N PRO A 211 -5.13 -2.72 -51.00
CA PRO A 211 -6.02 -2.86 -52.13
C PRO A 211 -5.44 -2.07 -53.29
N LYS A 212 -5.27 -2.76 -54.46
CA LYS A 212 -4.90 -2.09 -55.72
C LYS A 212 -5.95 -1.02 -55.97
N LYS A 213 -5.55 0.25 -56.06
CA LYS A 213 -6.43 1.31 -56.52
C LYS A 213 -7.04 0.88 -57.85
N LYS A 214 -8.37 0.77 -57.95
CA LYS A 214 -9.08 0.62 -59.22
C LYS A 214 -8.68 1.83 -60.05
N ALA A 215 -8.11 1.57 -61.24
CA ALA A 215 -7.92 2.61 -62.22
C ALA A 215 -9.30 3.19 -62.56
N GLU A 216 -9.48 4.47 -62.37
CA GLU A 216 -10.64 5.18 -62.89
C GLU A 216 -10.51 5.11 -64.41
N VAL A 217 -11.46 4.44 -65.06
CA VAL A 217 -11.61 4.46 -66.51
C VAL A 217 -12.29 5.80 -66.83
N ALA A 218 -11.57 6.64 -67.57
CA ALA A 218 -12.07 7.90 -68.10
C ALA A 218 -13.10 7.65 -69.20
#